data_e02cfb65483061626feb946ae211ba2a
#
_entry.id   e02cfb65483061626feb946ae211ba2a
#
_cell.length_a   1.000
_cell.length_b   1.000
_cell.length_c   1.000
_cell.angle_alpha   90.00
_cell.angle_beta   90.00
_cell.angle_gamma   90.00
#
_symmetry.space_group_name_H-M   'P 1'
#
loop_
_entity.id
_entity.type
_entity.pdbx_description
1 polymer ?
#
loop_
_entity_poly.entity_id
_entity_poly.type
_entity_poly.pdbx_seq_one_letter_code
_entity_poly.pdbx_strand_id
1 'polypeptide(L)'
;MFLQNMIIQDIQNGDGVCFIDPHGSDVQDILANIPQERLEDVIYFDPSYTKRPMGLNMLEYNKEYPEQKTFVVNELFSIFQKLYGGNPESMGPMFEQYFRNATMLVIEDPATGNTLLDVSRVMTDKVYRDLKIMRCKNPVVVDFWKSIAGKAGGDASLENIVPYITSKFDVFLANDIMRPVIAQEHSSFNFRDIMDNKKILLVNLSKGRLGDINAHLLGLIIVGKILMAALSRVDTPKNELNPFYFYIDEFQNVTTDSISAILSEARKYKLGLTMAHQFIAQIDDGIKDAVFGNVGTISTFRIGSDDAKYLENQFAPTFTAGDIMNIPNYNCYMKMLVHGVPTDPFNMATYPAPEGRPNIVEDMKQLSYEVYGKDREEVEANIAKKYRK
;
A
#
# COMPACT_ATOMS: atom_id res chain seq x y z
N MET A 1 -19.92 5.98 -3.41
CA MET A 1 -20.67 6.86 -4.35
C MET A 1 -19.88 8.13 -4.76
N PHE A 2 -19.47 9.05 -3.87
CA PHE A 2 -18.74 10.27 -4.25
C PHE A 2 -17.35 9.96 -4.86
N LEU A 3 -16.53 9.13 -4.18
CA LEU A 3 -15.26 8.66 -4.72
C LEU A 3 -15.42 7.89 -6.03
N GLN A 4 -16.41 7.01 -6.13
CA GLN A 4 -16.69 6.26 -7.36
C GLN A 4 -16.91 7.20 -8.56
N ASN A 5 -17.70 8.27 -8.38
CA ASN A 5 -17.92 9.27 -9.43
C ASN A 5 -16.63 9.96 -9.88
N MET A 6 -15.74 10.30 -8.93
CA MET A 6 -14.46 10.92 -9.25
C MET A 6 -13.57 9.94 -10.03
N ILE A 7 -13.44 8.69 -9.54
CA ILE A 7 -12.62 7.64 -10.16
C ILE A 7 -13.11 7.35 -11.59
N ILE A 8 -14.43 7.19 -11.77
CA ILE A 8 -15.01 6.92 -13.09
C ILE A 8 -14.73 8.07 -14.06
N GLN A 9 -14.83 9.32 -13.62
CA GLN A 9 -14.52 10.48 -14.46
C GLN A 9 -13.04 10.53 -14.86
N ASP A 10 -12.11 10.29 -13.93
CA ASP A 10 -10.68 10.25 -14.25
C ASP A 10 -10.37 9.14 -15.27
N ILE A 11 -10.96 7.96 -15.11
CA ILE A 11 -10.83 6.87 -16.07
C ILE A 11 -11.37 7.25 -17.45
N GLN A 12 -12.55 7.88 -17.52
CA GLN A 12 -13.18 8.34 -18.75
C GLN A 12 -12.37 9.45 -19.44
N ASN A 13 -11.70 10.30 -18.66
CA ASN A 13 -10.78 11.32 -19.18
C ASN A 13 -9.46 10.74 -19.72
N GLY A 14 -9.24 9.44 -19.59
CA GLY A 14 -8.04 8.76 -20.06
C GLY A 14 -6.86 8.85 -19.11
N ASP A 15 -7.10 9.18 -17.83
CA ASP A 15 -6.06 9.23 -16.82
C ASP A 15 -5.79 7.86 -16.18
N GLY A 16 -4.61 7.72 -15.56
CA GLY A 16 -4.25 6.55 -14.77
C GLY A 16 -4.78 6.66 -13.35
N VAL A 17 -5.26 5.55 -12.82
CA VAL A 17 -5.90 5.50 -11.50
C VAL A 17 -5.40 4.30 -10.71
N CYS A 18 -5.17 4.48 -9.41
CA CYS A 18 -5.14 3.39 -8.43
C CYS A 18 -6.22 3.63 -7.39
N PHE A 19 -7.02 2.62 -7.08
CA PHE A 19 -8.02 2.68 -6.01
C PHE A 19 -7.87 1.49 -5.06
N ILE A 20 -7.72 1.77 -3.77
CA ILE A 20 -7.74 0.76 -2.71
C ILE A 20 -9.12 0.75 -2.06
N ASP A 21 -9.83 -0.36 -2.25
CA ASP A 21 -11.13 -0.63 -1.65
C ASP A 21 -11.00 -1.73 -0.58
N PRO A 22 -11.07 -1.39 0.71
CA PRO A 22 -10.98 -2.38 1.79
C PRO A 22 -12.20 -3.28 1.89
N HIS A 23 -13.33 -2.89 1.33
CA HIS A 23 -14.58 -3.65 1.37
C HIS A 23 -14.86 -4.47 0.10
N GLY A 24 -14.39 -3.99 -1.05
CA GLY A 24 -14.48 -4.68 -2.35
C GLY A 24 -15.78 -4.46 -3.12
N SER A 25 -16.73 -3.69 -2.57
CA SER A 25 -18.00 -3.39 -3.23
C SER A 25 -17.87 -2.31 -4.30
N ASP A 26 -17.14 -1.24 -4.00
CA ASP A 26 -17.04 -0.07 -4.86
C ASP A 26 -16.24 -0.35 -6.13
N VAL A 27 -15.25 -1.25 -6.04
CA VAL A 27 -14.51 -1.72 -7.22
C VAL A 27 -15.40 -2.38 -8.26
N GLN A 28 -16.46 -3.10 -7.85
CA GLN A 28 -17.38 -3.76 -8.79
C GLN A 28 -18.15 -2.71 -9.63
N ASP A 29 -18.61 -1.65 -8.98
CA ASP A 29 -19.32 -0.55 -9.64
C ASP A 29 -18.41 0.21 -10.59
N ILE A 30 -17.15 0.42 -10.20
CA ILE A 30 -16.13 1.06 -11.06
C ILE A 30 -15.85 0.19 -12.28
N LEU A 31 -15.63 -1.13 -12.10
CA LEU A 31 -15.42 -2.07 -13.21
C LEU A 31 -16.57 -2.03 -14.23
N ALA A 32 -17.81 -1.95 -13.76
CA ALA A 32 -18.97 -1.86 -14.64
C ALA A 32 -18.99 -0.59 -15.51
N ASN A 33 -18.22 0.44 -15.15
CA ASN A 33 -18.16 1.74 -15.81
C ASN A 33 -16.88 1.99 -16.63
N ILE A 34 -16.00 0.98 -16.78
CA ILE A 34 -14.78 1.10 -17.59
C ILE A 34 -15.13 1.28 -19.08
N PRO A 35 -14.60 2.31 -19.76
CA PRO A 35 -14.76 2.47 -21.21
C PRO A 35 -14.21 1.28 -22.00
N GLN A 36 -14.82 1.00 -23.16
CA GLN A 36 -14.44 -0.15 -23.99
C GLN A 36 -12.95 -0.11 -24.42
N GLU A 37 -12.46 1.08 -24.71
CA GLU A 37 -11.08 1.34 -25.15
C GLU A 37 -10.04 1.22 -24.02
N ARG A 38 -10.49 1.09 -22.75
CA ARG A 38 -9.63 1.01 -21.56
C ARG A 38 -9.64 -0.37 -20.89
N LEU A 39 -10.33 -1.36 -21.48
CA LEU A 39 -10.44 -2.70 -20.87
C LEU A 39 -9.09 -3.39 -20.65
N GLU A 40 -8.15 -3.23 -21.59
CA GLU A 40 -6.80 -3.80 -21.50
C GLU A 40 -5.88 -3.05 -20.53
N ASP A 41 -6.31 -1.88 -20.04
CA ASP A 41 -5.55 -1.11 -19.05
C ASP A 41 -5.85 -1.54 -17.62
N VAL A 42 -6.89 -2.36 -17.40
CA VAL A 42 -7.37 -2.73 -16.08
C VAL A 42 -6.52 -3.83 -15.46
N ILE A 43 -6.06 -3.57 -14.26
CA ILE A 43 -5.44 -4.53 -13.35
C ILE A 43 -6.36 -4.67 -12.15
N TYR A 44 -7.06 -5.79 -12.05
CA TYR A 44 -7.93 -6.10 -10.93
C TYR A 44 -7.19 -7.01 -9.95
N PHE A 45 -6.68 -6.43 -8.88
CA PHE A 45 -5.95 -7.16 -7.84
C PHE A 45 -6.92 -7.60 -6.73
N ASP A 46 -7.22 -8.89 -6.69
CA ASP A 46 -8.02 -9.54 -5.65
C ASP A 46 -7.27 -10.77 -5.09
N PRO A 47 -6.60 -10.62 -3.95
CA PRO A 47 -5.87 -11.72 -3.32
C PRO A 47 -6.75 -12.92 -2.95
N SER A 48 -8.06 -12.72 -2.76
CA SER A 48 -8.99 -13.78 -2.43
C SER A 48 -9.28 -14.74 -3.61
N TYR A 49 -8.91 -14.36 -4.83
CA TYR A 49 -8.97 -15.24 -5.99
C TYR A 49 -7.74 -16.16 -6.05
N THR A 50 -7.84 -17.26 -5.32
CA THR A 50 -6.70 -18.16 -5.07
C THR A 50 -6.29 -19.05 -6.22
N LYS A 51 -7.08 -19.16 -7.30
CA LYS A 51 -6.77 -20.02 -8.46
C LYS A 51 -5.56 -19.51 -9.26
N ARG A 52 -5.45 -18.20 -9.39
CA ARG A 52 -4.35 -17.54 -10.11
C ARG A 52 -3.83 -16.36 -9.27
N PRO A 53 -3.05 -16.63 -8.21
CA PRO A 53 -2.55 -15.57 -7.33
C PRO A 53 -1.62 -14.61 -8.08
N MET A 54 -1.84 -13.32 -7.90
CA MET A 54 -0.94 -12.27 -8.34
C MET A 54 0.12 -12.02 -7.27
N GLY A 55 1.38 -12.01 -7.67
CA GLY A 55 2.51 -11.73 -6.77
C GLY A 55 2.56 -10.23 -6.41
N LEU A 56 2.86 -9.96 -5.15
CA LEU A 56 3.13 -8.62 -4.62
C LEU A 56 4.35 -8.69 -3.70
N ASN A 57 5.53 -8.39 -4.25
CA ASN A 57 6.78 -8.48 -3.51
C ASN A 57 7.22 -7.11 -2.98
N MET A 58 7.16 -6.93 -1.67
CA MET A 58 7.61 -5.69 -1.02
C MET A 58 9.10 -5.43 -1.19
N LEU A 59 9.94 -6.47 -1.23
CA LEU A 59 11.41 -6.35 -1.32
C LEU A 59 11.93 -6.09 -2.74
N GLU A 60 11.05 -6.08 -3.73
CA GLU A 60 11.45 -5.78 -5.11
C GLU A 60 11.75 -4.29 -5.27
N TYR A 61 12.90 -3.97 -5.88
CA TYR A 61 13.33 -2.62 -6.17
C TYR A 61 14.01 -2.55 -7.54
N ASN A 62 14.14 -1.35 -8.11
CA ASN A 62 14.90 -1.15 -9.35
C ASN A 62 16.40 -1.16 -9.06
N LYS A 63 17.14 -2.08 -9.66
CA LYS A 63 18.60 -2.24 -9.46
C LYS A 63 19.41 -1.04 -9.95
N GLU A 64 18.85 -0.22 -10.83
CA GLU A 64 19.48 1.04 -11.28
C GLU A 64 19.48 2.12 -10.18
N TYR A 65 18.61 1.97 -9.18
CA TYR A 65 18.46 2.88 -8.04
C TYR A 65 18.72 2.13 -6.72
N PRO A 66 20.00 1.80 -6.40
CA PRO A 66 20.34 0.98 -5.23
C PRO A 66 19.94 1.62 -3.88
N GLU A 67 19.75 2.94 -3.84
CA GLU A 67 19.23 3.66 -2.67
C GLU A 67 17.80 3.24 -2.29
N GLN A 68 17.05 2.71 -3.22
CA GLN A 68 15.70 2.17 -2.95
C GLN A 68 15.73 1.01 -1.93
N LYS A 69 16.85 0.31 -1.78
CA LYS A 69 16.99 -0.73 -0.75
C LYS A 69 16.73 -0.19 0.65
N THR A 70 17.33 0.95 0.97
CA THR A 70 17.15 1.60 2.28
C THR A 70 15.70 2.02 2.48
N PHE A 71 15.07 2.58 1.45
CA PHE A 71 13.65 2.92 1.50
C PHE A 71 12.78 1.68 1.75
N VAL A 72 13.00 0.60 1.02
CA VAL A 72 12.24 -0.65 1.18
C VAL A 72 12.37 -1.23 2.59
N VAL A 73 13.58 -1.23 3.15
CA VAL A 73 13.83 -1.73 4.52
C VAL A 73 13.12 -0.86 5.56
N ASN A 74 13.20 0.45 5.41
CA ASN A 74 12.53 1.39 6.31
C ASN A 74 11.01 1.25 6.22
N GLU A 75 10.47 1.21 5.00
CA GLU A 75 9.03 1.09 4.78
C GLU A 75 8.50 -0.24 5.30
N LEU A 76 9.20 -1.35 5.06
CA LEU A 76 8.79 -2.65 5.60
C LEU A 76 8.78 -2.63 7.13
N PHE A 77 9.77 -2.00 7.77
CA PHE A 77 9.77 -1.86 9.23
C PHE A 77 8.58 -1.02 9.71
N SER A 78 8.30 0.12 9.06
CA SER A 78 7.15 0.98 9.39
C SER A 78 5.82 0.26 9.21
N ILE A 79 5.68 -0.58 8.18
CA ILE A 79 4.52 -1.44 7.98
C ILE A 79 4.32 -2.40 9.17
N PHE A 80 5.38 -3.10 9.58
CA PHE A 80 5.29 -4.01 10.72
C PHE A 80 5.03 -3.24 12.03
N GLN A 81 5.61 -2.06 12.18
CA GLN A 81 5.34 -1.18 13.31
C GLN A 81 3.87 -0.73 13.36
N LYS A 82 3.27 -0.41 12.21
CA LYS A 82 1.83 -0.09 12.13
C LYS A 82 0.96 -1.29 12.48
N LEU A 83 1.32 -2.49 12.04
CA LEU A 83 0.54 -3.72 12.28
C LEU A 83 0.65 -4.24 13.72
N TYR A 84 1.79 -4.07 14.36
CA TYR A 84 2.10 -4.69 15.66
C TYR A 84 2.51 -3.71 16.76
N GLY A 85 2.73 -2.43 16.45
CA GLY A 85 3.30 -1.43 17.35
C GLY A 85 2.33 -0.89 18.43
N GLY A 86 1.10 -1.38 18.48
CA GLY A 86 0.13 -1.03 19.53
C GLY A 86 0.61 -1.39 20.96
N ASN A 87 1.60 -2.29 21.10
CA ASN A 87 2.33 -2.56 22.32
C ASN A 87 3.82 -2.22 22.11
N PRO A 88 4.36 -1.17 22.76
CA PRO A 88 5.76 -0.75 22.61
C PRO A 88 6.79 -1.86 22.90
N GLU A 89 6.46 -2.82 23.77
CA GLU A 89 7.32 -3.96 24.07
C GLU A 89 7.40 -4.96 22.92
N SER A 90 6.44 -4.92 21.99
CA SER A 90 6.35 -5.89 20.90
C SER A 90 7.38 -5.69 19.79
N MET A 91 8.00 -4.50 19.69
CA MET A 91 8.95 -4.14 18.64
C MET A 91 10.09 -3.25 19.18
N GLY A 92 10.72 -3.69 20.29
CA GLY A 92 11.83 -2.96 20.90
C GLY A 92 13.10 -2.88 20.04
N PRO A 93 14.16 -2.19 20.51
CA PRO A 93 15.39 -1.92 19.73
C PRO A 93 16.07 -3.18 19.19
N MET A 94 16.02 -4.29 19.92
CA MET A 94 16.58 -5.56 19.45
C MET A 94 15.79 -6.15 18.29
N PHE A 95 14.45 -6.07 18.34
CA PHE A 95 13.61 -6.46 17.21
C PHE A 95 13.97 -5.64 15.98
N GLU A 96 14.01 -4.32 16.09
CA GLU A 96 14.34 -3.42 14.99
C GLU A 96 15.71 -3.75 14.39
N GLN A 97 16.72 -3.93 15.22
CA GLN A 97 18.07 -4.22 14.77
C GLN A 97 18.16 -5.51 13.96
N TYR A 98 17.59 -6.61 14.47
CA TYR A 98 17.61 -7.89 13.78
C TYR A 98 16.72 -7.88 12.53
N PHE A 99 15.53 -7.29 12.61
CA PHE A 99 14.60 -7.18 11.49
C PHE A 99 15.24 -6.42 10.32
N ARG A 100 15.82 -5.25 10.58
CA ARG A 100 16.48 -4.42 9.56
C ARG A 100 17.68 -5.11 8.93
N ASN A 101 18.52 -5.74 9.74
CA ASN A 101 19.68 -6.47 9.23
C ASN A 101 19.31 -7.75 8.48
N ALA A 102 18.25 -8.45 8.86
CA ALA A 102 17.75 -9.61 8.13
C ALA A 102 17.17 -9.17 6.76
N THR A 103 16.35 -8.13 6.75
CA THR A 103 15.76 -7.59 5.53
C THR A 103 16.84 -7.05 4.58
N MET A 104 17.81 -6.29 5.10
CA MET A 104 18.92 -5.78 4.31
C MET A 104 19.79 -6.92 3.74
N LEU A 105 20.07 -7.96 4.53
CA LEU A 105 20.82 -9.12 4.07
C LEU A 105 20.11 -9.84 2.90
N VAL A 106 18.79 -9.94 2.96
CA VAL A 106 18.00 -10.57 1.89
C VAL A 106 18.01 -9.72 0.62
N ILE A 107 17.77 -8.42 0.75
CA ILE A 107 17.62 -7.52 -0.40
C ILE A 107 18.97 -7.22 -1.13
N GLU A 108 20.11 -7.40 -0.45
CA GLU A 108 21.45 -7.21 -1.03
C GLU A 108 21.76 -8.21 -2.16
N ASP A 109 21.23 -9.43 -2.08
CA ASP A 109 21.39 -10.46 -3.12
C ASP A 109 20.03 -11.04 -3.54
N PRO A 110 19.26 -10.34 -4.40
CA PRO A 110 17.95 -10.79 -4.83
C PRO A 110 17.96 -12.13 -5.58
N ALA A 111 19.11 -12.50 -6.17
CA ALA A 111 19.23 -13.72 -7.00
C ALA A 111 19.07 -15.03 -6.22
N THR A 112 19.29 -15.00 -4.90
CA THR A 112 19.13 -16.18 -4.05
C THR A 112 17.87 -16.13 -3.18
N GLY A 113 16.92 -15.27 -3.52
CA GLY A 113 15.66 -15.06 -2.83
C GLY A 113 15.57 -13.63 -2.25
N ASN A 114 14.40 -13.01 -2.41
CA ASN A 114 14.17 -11.61 -2.02
C ASN A 114 12.73 -11.38 -1.57
N THR A 115 12.12 -12.31 -0.86
CA THR A 115 10.72 -12.21 -0.39
C THR A 115 10.66 -12.15 1.13
N LEU A 116 9.48 -11.86 1.67
CA LEU A 116 9.23 -11.92 3.12
C LEU A 116 9.52 -13.32 3.69
N LEU A 117 9.29 -14.37 2.89
CA LEU A 117 9.68 -15.73 3.24
C LEU A 117 11.20 -15.84 3.44
N ASP A 118 11.99 -15.22 2.59
CA ASP A 118 13.45 -15.26 2.66
C ASP A 118 13.99 -14.48 3.87
N VAL A 119 13.28 -13.43 4.32
CA VAL A 119 13.61 -12.72 5.58
C VAL A 119 13.40 -13.65 6.80
N SER A 120 12.28 -14.36 6.85
CA SER A 120 12.05 -15.38 7.89
C SER A 120 13.10 -16.49 7.83
N ARG A 121 13.44 -16.94 6.61
CA ARG A 121 14.42 -17.99 6.38
C ARG A 121 15.84 -17.61 6.81
N VAL A 122 16.29 -16.40 6.59
CA VAL A 122 17.60 -15.89 7.07
C VAL A 122 17.69 -16.01 8.60
N MET A 123 16.59 -15.83 9.32
CA MET A 123 16.57 -15.97 10.78
C MET A 123 16.69 -17.43 11.23
N THR A 124 16.07 -18.38 10.52
CA THR A 124 15.90 -19.77 10.96
C THR A 124 16.88 -20.76 10.32
N ASP A 125 17.36 -20.51 9.09
CA ASP A 125 18.24 -21.39 8.33
C ASP A 125 19.67 -20.84 8.30
N LYS A 126 20.57 -21.47 9.07
CA LYS A 126 21.97 -21.07 9.16
C LYS A 126 22.69 -21.18 7.81
N VAL A 127 22.44 -22.24 7.06
CA VAL A 127 23.12 -22.47 5.76
C VAL A 127 22.73 -21.38 4.76
N TYR A 128 21.44 -21.07 4.71
CA TYR A 128 20.95 -20.00 3.85
C TYR A 128 21.46 -18.62 4.30
N ARG A 129 21.49 -18.36 5.59
CA ARG A 129 22.06 -17.12 6.16
C ARG A 129 23.53 -16.96 5.80
N ASP A 130 24.36 -18.01 5.96
CA ASP A 130 25.78 -17.99 5.63
C ASP A 130 26.00 -17.74 4.12
N LEU A 131 25.17 -18.33 3.25
CA LEU A 131 25.18 -18.05 1.81
C LEU A 131 24.92 -16.56 1.53
N LYS A 132 23.91 -15.98 2.18
CA LYS A 132 23.56 -14.56 2.02
C LYS A 132 24.69 -13.65 2.53
N ILE A 133 25.29 -13.96 3.68
CA ILE A 133 26.43 -13.19 4.23
C ILE A 133 27.63 -13.21 3.29
N MET A 134 27.91 -14.36 2.67
CA MET A 134 29.02 -14.49 1.72
C MET A 134 28.82 -13.61 0.48
N ARG A 135 27.58 -13.38 0.05
CA ARG A 135 27.23 -12.59 -1.13
C ARG A 135 26.91 -11.13 -0.83
N CYS A 136 26.72 -10.79 0.43
CA CYS A 136 26.38 -9.44 0.85
C CYS A 136 27.59 -8.49 0.65
N LYS A 137 27.35 -7.35 -0.02
CA LYS A 137 28.37 -6.33 -0.27
C LYS A 137 28.39 -5.24 0.80
N ASN A 138 27.36 -5.14 1.63
CA ASN A 138 27.28 -4.15 2.70
C ASN A 138 28.09 -4.60 3.93
N PRO A 139 29.25 -3.95 4.23
CA PRO A 139 30.13 -4.38 5.30
C PRO A 139 29.49 -4.28 6.70
N VAL A 140 28.58 -3.32 6.90
CA VAL A 140 27.89 -3.12 8.18
C VAL A 140 26.95 -4.31 8.47
N VAL A 141 26.21 -4.75 7.45
CA VAL A 141 25.34 -5.92 7.56
C VAL A 141 26.13 -7.19 7.79
N VAL A 142 27.25 -7.35 7.08
CA VAL A 142 28.16 -8.51 7.26
C VAL A 142 28.73 -8.54 8.67
N ASP A 143 29.18 -7.39 9.19
CA ASP A 143 29.72 -7.29 10.55
C ASP A 143 28.66 -7.59 11.60
N PHE A 144 27.44 -7.06 11.44
CA PHE A 144 26.35 -7.40 12.33
C PHE A 144 26.16 -8.92 12.47
N TRP A 145 26.07 -9.63 11.37
CA TRP A 145 25.81 -11.08 11.39
C TRP A 145 27.02 -11.89 11.90
N LYS A 146 28.26 -11.47 11.62
CA LYS A 146 29.47 -12.19 12.06
C LYS A 146 29.92 -11.84 13.47
N SER A 147 29.80 -10.57 13.85
CA SER A 147 30.44 -10.06 15.07
C SER A 147 29.42 -9.80 16.18
N ILE A 148 28.21 -9.33 15.86
CA ILE A 148 27.18 -8.99 16.85
C ILE A 148 26.26 -10.20 17.08
N ALA A 149 25.52 -10.61 16.05
CA ALA A 149 24.56 -11.71 16.16
C ALA A 149 25.24 -13.06 16.44
N GLY A 150 26.47 -13.28 15.93
CA GLY A 150 27.21 -14.51 16.14
C GLY A 150 27.96 -14.58 17.49
N LYS A 151 28.28 -13.45 18.12
CA LYS A 151 29.04 -13.40 19.39
C LYS A 151 28.19 -13.12 20.62
N ALA A 152 27.01 -12.58 20.51
CA ALA A 152 26.11 -12.26 21.63
C ALA A 152 25.51 -13.51 22.30
N GLY A 153 26.40 -14.39 22.80
CA GLY A 153 26.01 -15.68 23.34
C GLY A 153 25.91 -16.81 22.30
N GLY A 154 26.44 -16.58 21.08
CA GLY A 154 26.35 -17.53 19.96
C GLY A 154 24.90 -17.76 19.50
N ASP A 155 24.58 -19.00 19.15
CA ASP A 155 23.23 -19.39 18.72
C ASP A 155 22.15 -19.13 19.80
N ALA A 156 22.54 -19.01 21.08
CA ALA A 156 21.62 -18.77 22.18
C ALA A 156 20.91 -17.41 22.09
N SER A 157 21.56 -16.37 21.61
CA SER A 157 20.93 -15.05 21.40
C SER A 157 19.94 -15.06 20.21
N LEU A 158 20.31 -15.73 19.13
CA LEU A 158 19.42 -15.94 17.98
C LEU A 158 18.24 -16.82 18.37
N GLU A 159 18.42 -17.92 19.12
CA GLU A 159 17.34 -18.78 19.56
C GLU A 159 16.25 -18.04 20.34
N ASN A 160 16.64 -17.05 21.13
CA ASN A 160 15.68 -16.25 21.89
C ASN A 160 14.94 -15.19 21.04
N ILE A 161 15.61 -14.60 20.05
CA ILE A 161 15.05 -13.49 19.24
C ILE A 161 14.29 -14.03 18.03
N VAL A 162 14.73 -15.12 17.42
CA VAL A 162 14.13 -15.69 16.20
C VAL A 162 12.63 -15.93 16.35
N PRO A 163 12.11 -16.63 17.37
CA PRO A 163 10.66 -16.84 17.49
C PRO A 163 9.88 -15.54 17.62
N TYR A 164 10.47 -14.54 18.26
CA TYR A 164 9.87 -13.25 18.47
C TYR A 164 9.70 -12.45 17.16
N ILE A 165 10.65 -12.59 16.23
CA ILE A 165 10.60 -11.94 14.92
C ILE A 165 9.75 -12.78 13.95
N THR A 166 10.02 -14.09 13.85
CA THR A 166 9.36 -14.95 12.86
C THR A 166 7.87 -15.09 13.09
N SER A 167 7.42 -15.08 14.37
CA SER A 167 6.00 -15.11 14.70
C SER A 167 5.17 -14.02 14.00
N LYS A 168 5.76 -12.86 13.70
CA LYS A 168 5.09 -11.77 13.00
C LYS A 168 4.99 -12.00 11.49
N PHE A 169 5.90 -12.78 10.92
CA PHE A 169 5.83 -13.21 9.51
C PHE A 169 4.93 -14.42 9.33
N ASP A 170 4.94 -15.34 10.31
CA ASP A 170 4.23 -16.63 10.22
C ASP A 170 2.72 -16.45 10.06
N VAL A 171 2.15 -15.39 10.63
CA VAL A 171 0.72 -15.03 10.45
C VAL A 171 0.36 -14.92 8.96
N PHE A 172 1.25 -14.38 8.14
CA PHE A 172 1.05 -14.19 6.72
C PHE A 172 1.52 -15.39 5.89
N LEU A 173 2.68 -15.96 6.27
CA LEU A 173 3.32 -17.05 5.52
C LEU A 173 2.61 -18.40 5.70
N ALA A 174 1.94 -18.62 6.85
CA ALA A 174 1.10 -19.79 7.07
C ALA A 174 -0.29 -19.67 6.44
N ASN A 175 -0.69 -18.48 6.02
CA ASN A 175 -2.00 -18.23 5.43
C ASN A 175 -2.02 -18.65 3.96
N ASP A 176 -2.97 -19.52 3.57
CA ASP A 176 -3.08 -20.09 2.23
C ASP A 176 -3.46 -19.09 1.13
N ILE A 177 -4.01 -17.92 1.51
CA ILE A 177 -4.30 -16.83 0.59
C ILE A 177 -3.09 -15.91 0.46
N MET A 178 -2.47 -15.55 1.59
CA MET A 178 -1.39 -14.58 1.62
C MET A 178 -0.07 -15.11 1.11
N ARG A 179 0.30 -16.35 1.50
CA ARG A 179 1.58 -16.97 1.09
C ARG A 179 1.81 -16.91 -0.42
N PRO A 180 0.86 -17.34 -1.29
CA PRO A 180 1.07 -17.28 -2.73
C PRO A 180 1.18 -15.85 -3.29
N VAL A 181 0.71 -14.84 -2.57
CA VAL A 181 0.82 -13.43 -2.98
C VAL A 181 2.18 -12.86 -2.61
N ILE A 182 2.59 -12.97 -1.35
CA ILE A 182 3.77 -12.26 -0.80
C ILE A 182 5.09 -13.03 -0.91
N ALA A 183 5.05 -14.31 -1.27
CA ALA A 183 6.25 -15.15 -1.38
C ALA A 183 6.72 -15.36 -2.84
N GLN A 184 6.10 -14.73 -3.82
CA GLN A 184 6.61 -14.68 -5.19
C GLN A 184 7.78 -13.70 -5.28
N GLU A 185 8.82 -14.06 -6.04
CA GLU A 185 10.05 -13.24 -6.18
C GLU A 185 9.83 -11.96 -6.98
N HIS A 186 8.83 -11.97 -7.87
CA HIS A 186 8.46 -10.84 -8.71
C HIS A 186 7.00 -10.49 -8.50
N SER A 187 6.74 -9.19 -8.40
CA SER A 187 5.38 -8.67 -8.46
C SER A 187 4.78 -8.93 -9.83
N SER A 188 3.48 -9.16 -9.90
CA SER A 188 2.76 -9.44 -11.15
C SER A 188 2.67 -8.23 -12.07
N PHE A 189 2.88 -7.03 -11.54
CA PHE A 189 2.85 -5.77 -12.27
C PHE A 189 3.85 -4.78 -11.68
N ASN A 190 4.29 -3.83 -12.49
CA ASN A 190 5.23 -2.79 -12.10
C ASN A 190 4.49 -1.48 -11.82
N PHE A 191 4.62 -0.93 -10.63
CA PHE A 191 3.91 0.28 -10.21
C PHE A 191 4.35 1.54 -10.97
N ARG A 192 5.63 1.64 -11.37
CA ARG A 192 6.12 2.73 -12.20
C ARG A 192 5.48 2.68 -13.59
N ASP A 193 5.41 1.49 -14.18
CA ASP A 193 4.78 1.25 -15.47
C ASP A 193 3.27 1.57 -15.45
N ILE A 194 2.59 1.17 -14.37
CA ILE A 194 1.18 1.52 -14.14
C ILE A 194 0.97 3.04 -14.20
N MET A 195 1.83 3.79 -13.50
CA MET A 195 1.71 5.26 -13.45
C MET A 195 2.05 5.91 -14.79
N ASP A 196 3.11 5.46 -15.46
CA ASP A 196 3.62 6.08 -16.67
C ASP A 196 2.74 5.76 -17.89
N ASN A 197 2.11 4.58 -17.93
CA ASN A 197 1.20 4.15 -18.99
C ASN A 197 -0.28 4.34 -18.65
N LYS A 198 -0.60 5.15 -17.63
CA LYS A 198 -1.98 5.48 -17.25
C LYS A 198 -2.89 4.26 -17.05
N LYS A 199 -2.34 3.16 -16.51
CA LYS A 199 -3.11 1.94 -16.22
C LYS A 199 -4.11 2.18 -15.08
N ILE A 200 -5.07 1.28 -14.95
CA ILE A 200 -6.13 1.33 -13.95
C ILE A 200 -5.91 0.16 -12.98
N LEU A 201 -5.38 0.45 -11.78
CA LEU A 201 -5.18 -0.56 -10.75
C LEU A 201 -6.32 -0.49 -9.74
N LEU A 202 -7.18 -1.50 -9.76
CA LEU A 202 -8.29 -1.63 -8.82
C LEU A 202 -7.96 -2.73 -7.81
N VAL A 203 -7.83 -2.33 -6.54
CA VAL A 203 -7.39 -3.18 -5.43
C VAL A 203 -8.58 -3.52 -4.55
N ASN A 204 -9.02 -4.77 -4.63
CA ASN A 204 -10.06 -5.33 -3.78
C ASN A 204 -9.42 -6.07 -2.60
N LEU A 205 -9.42 -5.47 -1.42
CA LEU A 205 -8.85 -6.11 -0.23
C LEU A 205 -9.85 -7.00 0.53
N SER A 206 -11.13 -6.93 0.23
CA SER A 206 -12.20 -7.81 0.77
C SER A 206 -11.94 -8.26 2.21
N LYS A 207 -11.86 -7.33 3.17
CA LYS A 207 -11.53 -7.62 4.59
C LYS A 207 -12.28 -8.82 5.17
N GLY A 208 -13.53 -9.02 4.77
CA GLY A 208 -14.34 -10.16 5.20
C GLY A 208 -13.79 -11.53 4.76
N ARG A 209 -12.97 -11.59 3.70
CA ARG A 209 -12.32 -12.82 3.21
C ARG A 209 -10.88 -12.95 3.66
N LEU A 210 -10.14 -11.85 3.62
CA LEU A 210 -8.72 -11.82 3.96
C LEU A 210 -8.46 -11.77 5.47
N GLY A 211 -9.37 -11.16 6.23
CA GLY A 211 -9.14 -10.71 7.60
C GLY A 211 -8.38 -9.38 7.64
N ASP A 212 -8.60 -8.60 8.70
CA ASP A 212 -8.10 -7.21 8.79
C ASP A 212 -6.59 -7.10 8.64
N ILE A 213 -5.82 -7.91 9.37
CA ILE A 213 -4.35 -7.82 9.37
C ILE A 213 -3.74 -8.11 7.99
N ASN A 214 -4.32 -9.03 7.22
CA ASN A 214 -3.88 -9.37 5.88
C ASN A 214 -4.22 -8.24 4.88
N ALA A 215 -5.44 -7.72 4.95
CA ALA A 215 -5.87 -6.59 4.14
C ALA A 215 -5.02 -5.34 4.41
N HIS A 216 -4.72 -5.06 5.69
CA HIS A 216 -3.85 -3.96 6.07
C HIS A 216 -2.43 -4.14 5.54
N LEU A 217 -1.83 -5.35 5.67
CA LEU A 217 -0.49 -5.61 5.12
C LEU A 217 -0.43 -5.31 3.62
N LEU A 218 -1.36 -5.85 2.83
CA LEU A 218 -1.37 -5.66 1.38
C LEU A 218 -1.60 -4.19 1.00
N GLY A 219 -2.52 -3.51 1.67
CA GLY A 219 -2.77 -2.09 1.45
C GLY A 219 -1.54 -1.24 1.75
N LEU A 220 -0.86 -1.48 2.88
CA LEU A 220 0.37 -0.80 3.26
C LEU A 220 1.50 -1.04 2.24
N ILE A 221 1.66 -2.28 1.75
CA ILE A 221 2.63 -2.60 0.70
C ILE A 221 2.33 -1.80 -0.58
N ILE A 222 1.07 -1.75 -1.00
CA ILE A 222 0.67 -1.03 -2.22
C ILE A 222 0.94 0.48 -2.08
N VAL A 223 0.58 1.08 -0.93
CA VAL A 223 0.87 2.50 -0.65
C VAL A 223 2.38 2.78 -0.73
N GLY A 224 3.21 1.96 -0.08
CA GLY A 224 4.68 2.08 -0.13
C GLY A 224 5.23 1.92 -1.55
N LYS A 225 4.69 0.98 -2.35
CA LYS A 225 5.09 0.77 -3.75
C LYS A 225 4.69 1.94 -4.65
N ILE A 226 3.50 2.51 -4.49
CA ILE A 226 3.07 3.71 -5.22
C ILE A 226 3.98 4.89 -4.88
N LEU A 227 4.31 5.09 -3.60
CA LEU A 227 5.26 6.14 -3.19
C LEU A 227 6.62 5.95 -3.86
N MET A 228 7.19 4.75 -3.78
CA MET A 228 8.48 4.43 -4.39
C MET A 228 8.44 4.65 -5.92
N ALA A 229 7.37 4.26 -6.58
CA ALA A 229 7.18 4.50 -8.01
C ALA A 229 7.08 6.00 -8.33
N ALA A 230 6.34 6.77 -7.53
CA ALA A 230 6.25 8.22 -7.71
C ALA A 230 7.60 8.91 -7.54
N LEU A 231 8.35 8.59 -6.48
CA LEU A 231 9.67 9.17 -6.23
C LEU A 231 10.69 8.81 -7.33
N SER A 232 10.59 7.62 -7.93
CA SER A 232 11.46 7.22 -9.04
C SER A 232 11.24 8.03 -10.32
N ARG A 233 10.13 8.77 -10.44
CA ARG A 233 9.83 9.65 -11.57
C ARG A 233 10.72 10.91 -11.64
N VAL A 234 11.64 11.07 -10.71
CA VAL A 234 12.63 12.15 -10.72
C VAL A 234 13.52 12.14 -11.97
N ASP A 235 13.66 11.01 -12.64
CA ASP A 235 14.40 10.81 -13.88
C ASP A 235 13.67 11.31 -15.14
N THR A 236 12.38 11.62 -15.03
CA THR A 236 11.53 12.01 -16.16
C THR A 236 11.21 13.51 -16.10
N PRO A 237 11.36 14.24 -17.20
CA PRO A 237 10.97 15.66 -17.28
C PRO A 237 9.48 15.87 -16.93
N LYS A 238 9.16 16.92 -16.17
CA LYS A 238 7.80 17.18 -15.69
C LYS A 238 6.74 17.28 -16.79
N ASN A 239 7.11 17.75 -17.98
CA ASN A 239 6.22 17.88 -19.13
C ASN A 239 5.90 16.52 -19.80
N GLU A 240 6.69 15.48 -19.52
CA GLU A 240 6.51 14.14 -20.04
C GLU A 240 5.77 13.23 -19.04
N LEU A 241 5.67 13.65 -17.77
CA LEU A 241 4.94 12.90 -16.76
C LEU A 241 3.43 12.93 -17.02
N ASN A 242 2.81 11.76 -17.00
CA ASN A 242 1.37 11.61 -16.99
C ASN A 242 0.81 11.83 -15.58
N PRO A 243 -0.34 12.52 -15.41
CA PRO A 243 -1.07 12.52 -14.16
C PRO A 243 -1.47 11.08 -13.78
N PHE A 244 -1.42 10.81 -12.49
CA PHE A 244 -1.88 9.55 -11.93
C PHE A 244 -2.64 9.84 -10.62
N TYR A 245 -3.85 9.30 -10.49
CA TYR A 245 -4.72 9.58 -9.35
C TYR A 245 -4.80 8.36 -8.44
N PHE A 246 -4.44 8.58 -7.18
CA PHE A 246 -4.44 7.54 -6.16
C PHE A 246 -5.54 7.78 -5.15
N TYR A 247 -6.49 6.88 -5.10
CA TYR A 247 -7.66 6.90 -4.22
C TYR A 247 -7.52 5.85 -3.13
N ILE A 248 -7.72 6.24 -1.89
CA ILE A 248 -7.65 5.35 -0.73
C ILE A 248 -8.91 5.54 0.10
N ASP A 249 -9.72 4.53 0.18
CA ASP A 249 -10.83 4.49 1.14
C ASP A 249 -10.36 3.91 2.47
N GLU A 250 -10.92 4.38 3.60
CA GLU A 250 -10.50 4.03 4.96
C GLU A 250 -8.98 4.12 5.17
N PHE A 251 -8.37 5.26 4.72
CA PHE A 251 -6.93 5.40 4.59
C PHE A 251 -6.16 5.21 5.91
N GLN A 252 -6.78 5.42 7.08
CA GLN A 252 -6.16 5.23 8.40
C GLN A 252 -5.66 3.79 8.61
N ASN A 253 -6.20 2.82 7.87
CA ASN A 253 -5.85 1.41 7.99
C ASN A 253 -4.63 1.01 7.14
N VAL A 254 -4.30 1.80 6.13
CA VAL A 254 -3.32 1.44 5.11
C VAL A 254 -2.24 2.51 4.91
N THR A 255 -2.02 3.36 5.91
CA THR A 255 -1.01 4.42 5.87
C THR A 255 0.03 4.28 6.96
N THR A 256 1.28 4.50 6.59
CA THR A 256 2.44 4.69 7.47
C THR A 256 2.82 6.18 7.49
N ASP A 257 3.86 6.54 8.22
CA ASP A 257 4.44 7.91 8.19
C ASP A 257 4.88 8.33 6.78
N SER A 258 5.10 7.38 5.87
CA SER A 258 5.42 7.64 4.47
C SER A 258 4.35 8.43 3.73
N ILE A 259 3.09 8.41 4.20
CA ILE A 259 2.01 9.21 3.62
C ILE A 259 2.34 10.72 3.69
N SER A 260 3.04 11.15 4.74
CA SER A 260 3.48 12.55 4.90
C SER A 260 4.42 12.98 3.76
N ALA A 261 5.30 12.06 3.32
CA ALA A 261 6.18 12.30 2.17
C ALA A 261 5.37 12.38 0.86
N ILE A 262 4.35 11.51 0.68
CA ILE A 262 3.45 11.61 -0.47
C ILE A 262 2.75 12.96 -0.47
N LEU A 263 2.15 13.37 0.63
CA LEU A 263 1.40 14.63 0.73
C LEU A 263 2.26 15.87 0.43
N SER A 264 3.51 15.88 0.89
CA SER A 264 4.42 17.00 0.70
C SER A 264 5.10 17.04 -0.67
N GLU A 265 5.38 15.87 -1.29
CA GLU A 265 6.22 15.78 -2.49
C GLU A 265 5.50 15.26 -3.74
N ALA A 266 4.41 14.53 -3.62
CA ALA A 266 3.76 13.81 -4.71
C ALA A 266 3.36 14.69 -5.89
N ARG A 267 2.99 15.95 -5.63
CA ARG A 267 2.65 16.93 -6.68
C ARG A 267 3.76 17.12 -7.71
N LYS A 268 5.02 17.02 -7.29
CA LYS A 268 6.18 17.16 -8.19
C LYS A 268 6.22 16.05 -9.25
N TYR A 269 5.68 14.90 -8.90
CA TYR A 269 5.68 13.66 -9.69
C TYR A 269 4.34 13.38 -10.35
N LYS A 270 3.44 14.38 -10.40
CA LYS A 270 2.10 14.26 -10.98
C LYS A 270 1.25 13.14 -10.33
N LEU A 271 1.46 12.87 -9.05
CA LEU A 271 0.60 11.99 -8.27
C LEU A 271 -0.44 12.84 -7.52
N GLY A 272 -1.72 12.67 -7.85
CA GLY A 272 -2.85 13.21 -7.12
C GLY A 272 -3.32 12.20 -6.08
N LEU A 273 -3.46 12.61 -4.81
CA LEU A 273 -3.90 11.74 -3.73
C LEU A 273 -5.28 12.18 -3.23
N THR A 274 -6.21 11.25 -3.21
CA THR A 274 -7.55 11.42 -2.62
C THR A 274 -7.77 10.36 -1.54
N MET A 275 -8.04 10.80 -0.32
CA MET A 275 -8.19 9.92 0.84
C MET A 275 -9.56 10.13 1.49
N ALA A 276 -10.18 9.03 1.88
CA ALA A 276 -11.43 9.05 2.65
C ALA A 276 -11.28 8.29 3.97
N HIS A 277 -12.02 8.74 4.99
CA HIS A 277 -12.12 8.08 6.29
C HIS A 277 -13.46 8.42 6.96
N GLN A 278 -13.81 7.69 7.98
CA GLN A 278 -15.08 7.88 8.69
C GLN A 278 -14.91 8.68 9.98
N PHE A 279 -13.81 8.49 10.73
CA PHE A 279 -13.59 9.12 12.03
C PHE A 279 -12.17 9.68 12.15
N ILE A 280 -12.04 10.96 12.41
CA ILE A 280 -10.74 11.65 12.61
C ILE A 280 -9.96 11.05 13.79
N ALA A 281 -10.66 10.62 14.84
CA ALA A 281 -10.05 10.01 16.03
C ALA A 281 -9.29 8.73 15.76
N GLN A 282 -9.51 8.06 14.60
CA GLN A 282 -8.77 6.86 14.20
C GLN A 282 -7.45 7.15 13.49
N ILE A 283 -7.16 8.41 13.20
CA ILE A 283 -5.94 8.83 12.50
C ILE A 283 -4.88 9.15 13.55
N ASP A 284 -3.69 8.58 13.41
CA ASP A 284 -2.53 8.91 14.26
C ASP A 284 -2.22 10.41 14.16
N ASP A 285 -1.87 11.06 15.27
CA ASP A 285 -1.70 12.53 15.35
C ASP A 285 -0.72 13.07 14.31
N GLY A 286 0.44 12.41 14.11
CA GLY A 286 1.41 12.84 13.11
C GLY A 286 0.87 12.77 11.66
N ILE A 287 0.08 11.76 11.34
CA ILE A 287 -0.58 11.64 10.04
C ILE A 287 -1.69 12.69 9.90
N LYS A 288 -2.46 12.92 10.96
CA LYS A 288 -3.51 13.94 10.99
C LYS A 288 -2.96 15.33 10.68
N ASP A 289 -1.88 15.73 11.35
CA ASP A 289 -1.23 17.02 11.12
C ASP A 289 -0.69 17.14 9.69
N ALA A 290 -0.08 16.07 9.17
CA ALA A 290 0.40 16.04 7.80
C ALA A 290 -0.74 16.16 6.78
N VAL A 291 -1.86 15.47 6.99
CA VAL A 291 -3.04 15.52 6.12
C VAL A 291 -3.62 16.93 6.09
N PHE A 292 -4.05 17.45 7.25
CA PHE A 292 -4.73 18.75 7.30
C PHE A 292 -3.81 19.95 7.01
N GLY A 293 -2.48 19.77 7.13
CA GLY A 293 -1.50 20.78 6.75
C GLY A 293 -1.18 20.83 5.25
N ASN A 294 -1.41 19.75 4.49
CA ASN A 294 -1.00 19.67 3.08
C ASN A 294 -2.18 19.54 2.09
N VAL A 295 -3.37 19.11 2.54
CA VAL A 295 -4.50 18.96 1.61
C VAL A 295 -5.04 20.31 1.18
N GLY A 296 -5.24 20.47 -0.13
CA GLY A 296 -5.80 21.69 -0.72
C GLY A 296 -7.32 21.67 -0.86
N THR A 297 -7.93 20.48 -0.81
CA THR A 297 -9.38 20.30 -0.92
C THR A 297 -9.86 19.42 0.22
N ILE A 298 -10.88 19.88 0.93
CA ILE A 298 -11.54 19.15 2.01
C ILE A 298 -13.03 19.08 1.70
N SER A 299 -13.57 17.86 1.73
CA SER A 299 -15.00 17.56 1.54
C SER A 299 -15.51 16.84 2.77
N THR A 300 -16.56 17.33 3.41
CA THR A 300 -17.18 16.66 4.55
C THR A 300 -18.65 16.39 4.28
N PHE A 301 -19.06 15.16 4.59
CA PHE A 301 -20.46 14.78 4.70
C PHE A 301 -20.93 14.97 6.15
N ARG A 302 -22.15 14.53 6.46
CA ARG A 302 -22.64 14.58 7.84
C ARG A 302 -21.78 13.68 8.75
N ILE A 303 -21.23 14.25 9.81
CA ILE A 303 -20.35 13.60 10.79
C ILE A 303 -20.79 13.85 12.22
N GLY A 304 -20.21 13.16 13.19
CA GLY A 304 -20.44 13.32 14.61
C GLY A 304 -19.89 14.61 15.19
N SER A 305 -20.26 14.90 16.45
CA SER A 305 -19.97 16.17 17.13
C SER A 305 -18.47 16.48 17.28
N ASP A 306 -17.66 15.47 17.54
CA ASP A 306 -16.22 15.68 17.83
C ASP A 306 -15.44 15.99 16.54
N ASP A 307 -15.73 15.25 15.47
CA ASP A 307 -15.17 15.51 14.15
C ASP A 307 -15.67 16.84 13.58
N ALA A 308 -16.97 17.18 13.80
CA ALA A 308 -17.52 18.46 13.37
C ALA A 308 -16.83 19.64 14.05
N LYS A 309 -16.56 19.57 15.36
CA LYS A 309 -15.79 20.60 16.09
C LYS A 309 -14.35 20.71 15.57
N TYR A 310 -13.72 19.59 15.23
CA TYR A 310 -12.38 19.59 14.68
C TYR A 310 -12.33 20.30 13.32
N LEU A 311 -13.30 20.01 12.45
CA LEU A 311 -13.37 20.55 11.09
C LEU A 311 -13.93 21.98 11.03
N GLU A 312 -14.62 22.49 12.06
CA GLU A 312 -15.23 23.81 12.04
C GLU A 312 -14.26 24.91 11.59
N ASN A 313 -13.02 24.88 12.07
CA ASN A 313 -11.99 25.87 11.68
C ASN A 313 -11.64 25.85 10.19
N GLN A 314 -11.88 24.73 9.49
CA GLN A 314 -11.64 24.61 8.06
C GLN A 314 -12.78 25.23 7.24
N PHE A 315 -13.99 25.27 7.80
CA PHE A 315 -15.21 25.73 7.12
C PHE A 315 -15.74 27.07 7.64
N ALA A 316 -15.15 27.61 8.72
CA ALA A 316 -15.50 28.92 9.23
C ALA A 316 -15.08 30.04 8.26
N PRO A 317 -15.79 31.19 8.22
CA PRO A 317 -17.00 31.48 8.99
C PRO A 317 -18.30 30.98 8.33
N THR A 318 -18.24 30.33 7.18
CA THR A 318 -19.40 29.98 6.36
C THR A 318 -20.29 28.92 6.99
N PHE A 319 -19.67 27.88 7.61
CA PHE A 319 -20.38 26.80 8.28
C PHE A 319 -19.84 26.57 9.68
N THR A 320 -20.76 26.33 10.61
CA THR A 320 -20.48 25.95 12.00
C THR A 320 -20.44 24.43 12.18
N ALA A 321 -19.95 23.96 13.33
CA ALA A 321 -20.03 22.55 13.69
C ALA A 321 -21.49 22.03 13.67
N GLY A 322 -22.45 22.87 14.07
CA GLY A 322 -23.87 22.56 14.00
C GLY A 322 -24.35 22.32 12.57
N ASP A 323 -23.91 23.12 11.63
CA ASP A 323 -24.25 22.94 10.20
C ASP A 323 -23.66 21.62 9.67
N ILE A 324 -22.41 21.31 10.01
CA ILE A 324 -21.71 20.07 9.58
C ILE A 324 -22.43 18.83 10.11
N MET A 325 -22.89 18.84 11.35
CA MET A 325 -23.67 17.74 11.93
C MET A 325 -25.04 17.51 11.26
N ASN A 326 -25.58 18.51 10.58
CA ASN A 326 -26.92 18.51 10.02
C ASN A 326 -26.92 18.51 8.47
N ILE A 327 -25.78 18.24 7.80
CA ILE A 327 -25.72 18.15 6.34
C ILE A 327 -26.77 17.13 5.84
N PRO A 328 -27.63 17.51 4.89
CA PRO A 328 -28.62 16.61 4.30
C PRO A 328 -27.97 15.42 3.57
N ASN A 329 -28.70 14.33 3.41
CA ASN A 329 -28.24 13.20 2.58
C ASN A 329 -27.90 13.68 1.16
N TYR A 330 -26.88 13.08 0.58
CA TYR A 330 -26.37 13.42 -0.78
C TYR A 330 -25.81 14.83 -0.92
N ASN A 331 -25.55 15.54 0.17
CA ASN A 331 -24.87 16.83 0.19
C ASN A 331 -23.56 16.71 0.97
N CYS A 332 -22.60 17.58 0.61
CA CYS A 332 -21.36 17.77 1.35
C CYS A 332 -20.99 19.25 1.39
N TYR A 333 -20.26 19.65 2.43
CA TYR A 333 -19.57 20.93 2.43
C TYR A 333 -18.17 20.74 1.86
N MET A 334 -17.77 21.67 1.02
CA MET A 334 -16.51 21.62 0.30
C MET A 334 -15.75 22.94 0.44
N LYS A 335 -14.45 22.81 0.71
CA LYS A 335 -13.44 23.86 0.57
C LYS A 335 -12.37 23.35 -0.38
N MET A 336 -12.05 24.10 -1.41
CA MET A 336 -11.16 23.60 -2.46
C MET A 336 -10.20 24.68 -2.98
N LEU A 337 -9.16 24.25 -3.65
CA LEU A 337 -8.29 25.15 -4.42
C LEU A 337 -8.74 25.17 -5.90
N VAL A 338 -9.02 26.36 -6.41
CA VAL A 338 -9.28 26.59 -7.85
C VAL A 338 -8.12 27.41 -8.40
N HIS A 339 -7.37 26.85 -9.32
CA HIS A 339 -6.14 27.45 -9.86
C HIS A 339 -5.14 27.91 -8.79
N GLY A 340 -5.06 27.17 -7.67
CA GLY A 340 -4.16 27.47 -6.55
C GLY A 340 -4.69 28.53 -5.58
N VAL A 341 -5.90 29.04 -5.78
CA VAL A 341 -6.55 30.00 -4.88
C VAL A 341 -7.63 29.29 -4.06
N PRO A 342 -7.63 29.42 -2.72
CA PRO A 342 -8.68 28.85 -1.89
C PRO A 342 -10.05 29.48 -2.19
N THR A 343 -11.09 28.65 -2.30
CA THR A 343 -12.48 29.12 -2.33
C THR A 343 -13.02 29.33 -0.92
N ASP A 344 -14.03 30.17 -0.77
CA ASP A 344 -14.90 30.09 0.39
C ASP A 344 -15.60 28.73 0.42
N PRO A 345 -15.85 28.16 1.63
CA PRO A 345 -16.60 26.92 1.75
C PRO A 345 -18.02 27.04 1.15
N PHE A 346 -18.49 26.00 0.48
CA PHE A 346 -19.81 25.97 -0.14
C PHE A 346 -20.47 24.59 0.01
N ASN A 347 -21.80 24.56 -0.12
CA ASN A 347 -22.57 23.31 -0.17
C ASN A 347 -22.64 22.78 -1.59
N MET A 348 -22.45 21.46 -1.74
CA MET A 348 -22.54 20.76 -3.01
C MET A 348 -23.45 19.53 -2.88
N ALA A 349 -24.37 19.35 -3.81
CA ALA A 349 -25.12 18.11 -3.98
C ALA A 349 -24.29 17.09 -4.77
N THR A 350 -24.30 15.84 -4.34
CA THR A 350 -23.62 14.75 -5.03
C THR A 350 -24.58 14.01 -5.97
N TYR A 351 -24.05 13.56 -7.09
CA TYR A 351 -24.80 12.70 -8.01
C TYR A 351 -24.75 11.22 -7.59
N PRO A 352 -25.76 10.40 -7.93
CA PRO A 352 -25.65 8.95 -7.82
C PRO A 352 -24.51 8.42 -8.71
N ALA A 353 -23.96 7.28 -8.38
CA ALA A 353 -23.01 6.61 -9.26
C ALA A 353 -23.72 6.26 -10.59
N PRO A 354 -23.02 6.39 -11.75
CA PRO A 354 -23.61 6.02 -13.02
C PRO A 354 -23.94 4.52 -13.06
N GLU A 355 -25.05 4.18 -13.71
CA GLU A 355 -25.37 2.79 -14.02
C GLU A 355 -24.35 2.27 -15.04
N GLY A 356 -23.62 1.23 -14.67
CA GLY A 356 -22.58 0.64 -15.52
C GLY A 356 -23.11 -0.54 -16.33
N ARG A 357 -22.17 -1.33 -16.86
CA ARG A 357 -22.39 -2.57 -17.62
C ARG A 357 -22.00 -3.79 -16.78
N PRO A 358 -22.87 -4.31 -15.87
CA PRO A 358 -22.51 -5.40 -14.96
C PRO A 358 -22.07 -6.69 -15.67
N ASN A 359 -22.55 -6.89 -16.90
CA ASN A 359 -22.25 -8.07 -17.72
C ASN A 359 -20.79 -8.19 -18.15
N ILE A 360 -20.00 -7.09 -18.14
CA ILE A 360 -18.57 -7.13 -18.53
C ILE A 360 -17.63 -7.35 -17.33
N VAL A 361 -18.12 -7.24 -16.11
CA VAL A 361 -17.29 -7.24 -14.89
C VAL A 361 -16.52 -8.54 -14.72
N GLU A 362 -17.20 -9.68 -14.87
CA GLU A 362 -16.53 -10.98 -14.71
C GLU A 362 -15.53 -11.26 -15.83
N ASP A 363 -15.81 -10.87 -17.07
CA ASP A 363 -14.88 -11.01 -18.18
C ASP A 363 -13.59 -10.19 -17.96
N MET A 364 -13.73 -8.95 -17.44
CA MET A 364 -12.58 -8.12 -17.11
C MET A 364 -11.73 -8.69 -15.98
N LYS A 365 -12.37 -9.19 -14.93
CA LYS A 365 -11.66 -9.87 -13.85
C LYS A 365 -10.90 -11.08 -14.36
N GLN A 366 -11.56 -11.91 -15.18
CA GLN A 366 -10.94 -13.10 -15.75
C GLN A 366 -9.76 -12.73 -16.63
N LEU A 367 -9.88 -11.74 -17.51
CA LEU A 367 -8.79 -11.23 -18.32
C LEU A 367 -7.61 -10.77 -17.45
N SER A 368 -7.88 -10.01 -16.39
CA SER A 368 -6.84 -9.55 -15.48
C SER A 368 -6.13 -10.71 -14.77
N TYR A 369 -6.87 -11.74 -14.34
CA TYR A 369 -6.27 -12.93 -13.73
C TYR A 369 -5.43 -13.74 -14.74
N GLU A 370 -5.82 -13.80 -15.99
CA GLU A 370 -5.07 -14.51 -17.03
C GLU A 370 -3.76 -13.80 -17.37
N VAL A 371 -3.79 -12.48 -17.46
CA VAL A 371 -2.63 -11.66 -17.80
C VAL A 371 -1.65 -11.54 -16.63
N TYR A 372 -2.13 -11.29 -15.42
CA TYR A 372 -1.28 -10.94 -14.27
C TYR A 372 -1.14 -12.07 -13.25
N GLY A 373 -2.06 -13.02 -13.18
CA GLY A 373 -2.02 -14.13 -12.24
C GLY A 373 -1.26 -15.34 -12.78
N LYS A 374 -0.57 -16.07 -11.89
CA LYS A 374 0.10 -17.32 -12.21
C LYS A 374 -0.72 -18.52 -11.72
N ASP A 375 -0.51 -19.67 -12.31
CA ASP A 375 -1.11 -20.90 -11.84
C ASP A 375 -0.72 -21.16 -10.37
N ARG A 376 -1.70 -21.49 -9.53
CA ARG A 376 -1.49 -21.70 -8.10
C ARG A 376 -0.54 -22.84 -7.81
N GLU A 377 -0.66 -23.96 -8.52
CA GLU A 377 0.17 -25.14 -8.27
C GLU A 377 1.63 -24.86 -8.61
N GLU A 378 1.87 -24.09 -9.69
CA GLU A 378 3.21 -23.62 -10.04
C GLU A 378 3.80 -22.72 -8.95
N VAL A 379 3.03 -21.75 -8.46
CA VAL A 379 3.46 -20.82 -7.40
C VAL A 379 3.79 -21.60 -6.13
N GLU A 380 2.89 -22.48 -5.68
CA GLU A 380 3.11 -23.28 -4.46
C GLU A 380 4.30 -24.24 -4.60
N ALA A 381 4.49 -24.86 -5.78
CA ALA A 381 5.65 -25.68 -6.05
C ALA A 381 6.97 -24.90 -5.96
N ASN A 382 6.99 -23.67 -6.47
CA ASN A 382 8.17 -22.81 -6.41
C ASN A 382 8.46 -22.35 -4.97
N ILE A 383 7.43 -22.03 -4.19
CA ILE A 383 7.57 -21.72 -2.76
C ILE A 383 8.08 -22.93 -2.00
N ALA A 384 7.51 -24.13 -2.24
CA ALA A 384 7.91 -25.36 -1.56
C ALA A 384 9.39 -25.74 -1.80
N LYS A 385 9.95 -25.42 -2.97
CA LYS A 385 11.38 -25.61 -3.25
C LYS A 385 12.28 -24.85 -2.28
N LYS A 386 11.85 -23.70 -1.76
CA LYS A 386 12.61 -22.88 -0.81
C LYS A 386 12.67 -23.51 0.59
N TYR A 387 11.71 -24.39 0.95
CA TYR A 387 11.69 -25.11 2.23
C TYR A 387 12.39 -26.47 2.16
N ARG A 388 12.62 -26.99 0.96
CA ARG A 388 13.38 -28.25 0.81
C ARG A 388 14.87 -27.94 1.00
N LYS A 389 15.42 -28.52 2.07
CA LYS A 389 16.86 -28.46 2.40
C LYS A 389 17.67 -29.31 1.44
#